data_822b52aaf511dc7a398cc358843b5fec
#
_entry.id   822b52aaf511dc7a398cc358843b5fec
#
_cell.length_a   1.000
_cell.length_b   1.000
_cell.length_c   1.000
_cell.angle_alpha   90.00
_cell.angle_beta   90.00
_cell.angle_gamma   90.00
#
_symmetry.space_group_name_H-M   'P 1'
#
loop_
_entity.id
_entity.type
_entity.pdbx_description
1 polymer ?
#
loop_
_entity_poly.entity_id
_entity_poly.type
_entity_poly.pdbx_seq_one_letter_code
_entity_poly.pdbx_strand_id
1 'polypeptide(L)'
;MNIKIGILGYGNIGRGVETALWDNPDMELATVFTRRDPSQVKILSKNVPVISVSEIEAWKDKIDVLLLCGGSATDLPQQTPFYAKMFNVVDTFDTHAKVPAHFAAVDRSAKENGKIAIISVGWDPGLFSLSRLYGNVILPDGKDYTFWGKGVSQGHSDAIRRIKGVKNAKQYTCPVESAMRAVRNGENPELTTREKHIRECFVVLEDGADAAYVEKQIKTMPNYFADYHTVVHFISEEEFGRNHQGLAHGGFVFRSGNTGKEKEHKHIIEFSLKLDSNPEFTTHVMAAYARAAARMAREGQTGCKTVFDIPPAYLSEKSGEELRSSML
;
A
#
# COMPACT_ATOMS: atom_id res chain seq x y z
N MET A 1 23.60 17.00 1.98
CA MET A 1 22.95 16.81 3.31
C MET A 1 21.94 15.71 3.16
N ASN A 2 21.97 14.72 4.04
CA ASN A 2 20.99 13.63 4.05
C ASN A 2 19.60 14.17 4.38
N ILE A 3 18.58 13.49 3.84
CA ILE A 3 17.19 13.79 4.14
C ILE A 3 16.87 13.17 5.50
N LYS A 4 16.46 13.99 6.45
CA LYS A 4 16.11 13.57 7.82
C LYS A 4 14.68 13.07 7.89
N ILE A 5 14.50 11.80 8.20
CA ILE A 5 13.20 11.13 8.23
C ILE A 5 12.75 10.92 9.68
N GLY A 6 11.51 11.31 9.96
CA GLY A 6 10.78 10.88 11.15
C GLY A 6 9.78 9.79 10.81
N ILE A 7 9.60 8.82 11.69
CA ILE A 7 8.58 7.77 11.56
C ILE A 7 7.51 8.00 12.62
N LEU A 8 6.24 8.06 12.23
CA LEU A 8 5.11 8.08 13.17
C LEU A 8 4.40 6.73 13.17
N GLY A 9 4.55 5.99 14.28
CA GLY A 9 4.01 4.65 14.46
C GLY A 9 5.02 3.56 14.08
N TYR A 10 5.27 2.64 15.01
CA TYR A 10 6.26 1.57 14.83
C TYR A 10 5.58 0.19 14.89
N GLY A 11 4.79 -0.10 13.86
CA GLY A 11 4.22 -1.40 13.51
C GLY A 11 4.99 -2.05 12.35
N ASN A 12 4.32 -2.88 11.55
CA ASN A 12 4.94 -3.51 10.37
C ASN A 12 5.49 -2.48 9.37
N ILE A 13 4.70 -1.42 9.09
CA ILE A 13 5.12 -0.35 8.18
C ILE A 13 6.28 0.45 8.79
N GLY A 14 6.18 0.92 10.04
CA GLY A 14 7.26 1.70 10.65
C GLY A 14 8.59 0.95 10.75
N ARG A 15 8.54 -0.35 11.06
CA ARG A 15 9.72 -1.22 11.06
C ARG A 15 10.29 -1.40 9.66
N GLY A 16 9.43 -1.61 8.67
CA GLY A 16 9.86 -1.73 7.28
C GLY A 16 10.45 -0.42 6.74
N VAL A 17 9.93 0.77 7.14
CA VAL A 17 10.57 2.05 6.79
C VAL A 17 11.97 2.13 7.35
N GLU A 18 12.18 1.74 8.61
CA GLU A 18 13.51 1.77 9.20
C GLU A 18 14.52 0.95 8.40
N THR A 19 14.13 -0.27 7.98
CA THR A 19 15.01 -1.12 7.14
C THR A 19 15.17 -0.58 5.72
N ALA A 20 14.10 -0.02 5.12
CA ALA A 20 14.17 0.59 3.80
C ALA A 20 15.15 1.78 3.74
N LEU A 21 15.31 2.53 4.84
CA LEU A 21 16.27 3.63 4.89
C LEU A 21 17.73 3.16 4.85
N TRP A 22 18.03 1.92 5.24
CA TRP A 22 19.40 1.38 5.12
C TRP A 22 19.85 1.22 3.66
N ASP A 23 18.90 1.02 2.75
CA ASP A 23 19.16 0.91 1.31
C ASP A 23 19.14 2.27 0.59
N ASN A 24 18.95 3.37 1.36
CA ASN A 24 18.82 4.73 0.83
C ASN A 24 19.86 5.67 1.50
N PRO A 25 21.13 5.69 1.03
CA PRO A 25 22.24 6.36 1.70
C PRO A 25 22.11 7.91 1.75
N ASP A 26 21.22 8.47 0.95
CA ASP A 26 20.87 9.90 0.97
C ASP A 26 19.85 10.28 2.05
N MET A 27 19.41 9.30 2.86
CA MET A 27 18.42 9.47 3.93
C MET A 27 18.98 9.01 5.27
N GLU A 28 18.48 9.58 6.35
CA GLU A 28 18.79 9.14 7.71
C GLU A 28 17.54 9.12 8.59
N LEU A 29 17.42 8.08 9.42
CA LEU A 29 16.37 8.01 10.42
C LEU A 29 16.75 8.93 11.59
N ALA A 30 16.04 10.04 11.75
CA ALA A 30 16.26 10.99 12.82
C ALA A 30 15.56 10.61 14.13
N THR A 31 14.33 10.07 14.05
CA THR A 31 13.53 9.71 15.22
C THR A 31 12.33 8.83 14.87
N VAL A 32 11.82 8.11 15.87
CA VAL A 32 10.57 7.36 15.82
C VAL A 32 9.60 7.92 16.86
N PHE A 33 8.40 8.31 16.43
CA PHE A 33 7.32 8.75 17.32
C PHE A 33 6.33 7.62 17.60
N THR A 34 5.92 7.53 18.84
CA THR A 34 4.98 6.48 19.30
C THR A 34 3.92 7.02 20.27
N ARG A 35 2.73 6.42 20.21
CA ARG A 35 1.66 6.63 21.20
C ARG A 35 1.83 5.73 22.45
N ARG A 36 2.63 4.66 22.30
CA ARG A 36 2.99 3.77 23.40
C ARG A 36 4.08 4.42 24.27
N ASP A 37 4.34 3.86 25.41
CA ASP A 37 5.53 4.23 26.20
C ASP A 37 6.80 4.03 25.32
N PRO A 38 7.59 5.08 25.08
CA PRO A 38 8.81 4.99 24.27
C PRO A 38 9.78 3.90 24.73
N SER A 39 9.89 3.65 26.04
CA SER A 39 10.76 2.61 26.62
C SER A 39 10.36 1.19 26.21
N GLN A 40 9.11 0.98 25.81
CA GLN A 40 8.57 -0.31 25.37
C GLN A 40 8.72 -0.54 23.86
N VAL A 41 9.16 0.46 23.10
CA VAL A 41 9.32 0.36 21.67
C VAL A 41 10.78 0.06 21.33
N LYS A 42 11.06 -1.15 20.90
CA LYS A 42 12.40 -1.58 20.50
C LYS A 42 12.55 -1.41 18.98
N ILE A 43 13.38 -0.46 18.59
CA ILE A 43 13.77 -0.23 17.20
C ILE A 43 15.07 -0.98 16.88
N LEU A 44 15.39 -1.11 15.59
CA LEU A 44 16.58 -1.83 15.13
C LEU A 44 17.82 -0.93 15.10
N SER A 45 17.64 0.34 14.77
CA SER A 45 18.71 1.34 14.67
C SER A 45 19.24 1.72 16.04
N LYS A 46 20.57 1.72 16.16
CA LYS A 46 21.26 2.21 17.36
C LYS A 46 21.30 3.75 17.34
N ASN A 47 21.20 4.36 18.53
CA ASN A 47 21.36 5.82 18.73
C ASN A 47 20.25 6.70 18.08
N VAL A 48 19.14 6.11 17.63
CA VAL A 48 17.96 6.85 17.18
C VAL A 48 16.98 6.95 18.35
N PRO A 49 16.53 8.17 18.73
CA PRO A 49 15.59 8.33 19.83
C PRO A 49 14.19 7.85 19.44
N VAL A 50 13.54 7.19 20.39
CA VAL A 50 12.10 6.93 20.35
C VAL A 50 11.41 7.94 21.27
N ILE A 51 10.47 8.70 20.72
CA ILE A 51 9.88 9.88 21.36
C ILE A 51 8.37 9.69 21.47
N SER A 52 7.79 10.19 22.57
CA SER A 52 6.33 10.26 22.68
C SER A 52 5.76 11.19 21.61
N VAL A 53 4.65 10.79 21.01
CA VAL A 53 3.95 11.65 20.03
C VAL A 53 3.53 13.01 20.63
N SER A 54 3.38 13.12 21.94
CA SER A 54 3.11 14.40 22.62
C SER A 54 4.22 15.44 22.49
N GLU A 55 5.44 15.00 22.16
CA GLU A 55 6.62 15.86 22.01
C GLU A 55 6.97 16.14 20.54
N ILE A 56 6.14 15.69 19.60
CA ILE A 56 6.43 15.73 18.16
C ILE A 56 6.66 17.16 17.65
N GLU A 57 5.99 18.15 18.24
CA GLU A 57 6.13 19.55 17.81
C GLU A 57 7.56 20.11 17.95
N ALA A 58 8.32 19.64 18.94
CA ALA A 58 9.71 20.02 19.14
C ALA A 58 10.67 19.52 18.04
N TRP A 59 10.13 18.78 17.07
CA TRP A 59 10.89 18.18 15.96
C TRP A 59 10.60 18.82 14.59
N LYS A 60 9.79 19.88 14.54
CA LYS A 60 9.40 20.54 13.28
C LYS A 60 10.59 20.95 12.40
N ASP A 61 11.67 21.41 13.02
CA ASP A 61 12.87 21.88 12.30
C ASP A 61 14.01 20.85 12.32
N LYS A 62 13.76 19.64 12.86
CA LYS A 62 14.78 18.59 13.01
C LYS A 62 14.60 17.45 12.00
N ILE A 63 13.48 17.37 11.32
CA ILE A 63 13.18 16.37 10.29
C ILE A 63 12.70 17.06 9.02
N ASP A 64 13.07 16.52 7.87
CA ASP A 64 12.63 17.01 6.56
C ASP A 64 11.27 16.45 6.16
N VAL A 65 11.02 15.16 6.45
CA VAL A 65 9.80 14.45 6.09
C VAL A 65 9.37 13.51 7.22
N LEU A 66 8.08 13.52 7.54
CA LEU A 66 7.46 12.60 8.49
C LEU A 66 6.69 11.51 7.71
N LEU A 67 7.08 10.24 7.90
CA LEU A 67 6.39 9.09 7.33
C LEU A 67 5.32 8.59 8.30
N LEU A 68 4.06 8.59 7.83
CA LEU A 68 2.90 8.21 8.64
C LEU A 68 2.61 6.71 8.46
N CYS A 69 2.90 5.93 9.48
CA CYS A 69 2.84 4.47 9.48
C CYS A 69 1.63 3.93 10.28
N GLY A 70 0.60 4.76 10.45
CA GLY A 70 -0.66 4.40 11.09
C GLY A 70 -1.57 3.54 10.22
N GLY A 71 -2.64 3.01 10.80
CA GLY A 71 -3.66 2.25 10.06
C GLY A 71 -4.43 3.12 9.07
N SER A 72 -4.53 2.65 7.83
CA SER A 72 -5.17 3.40 6.74
C SER A 72 -6.63 3.77 7.05
N ALA A 73 -7.42 2.84 7.59
CA ALA A 73 -8.83 3.08 7.88
C ALA A 73 -9.06 3.82 9.22
N THR A 74 -8.12 3.75 10.16
CA THR A 74 -8.31 4.18 11.56
C THR A 74 -7.51 5.42 11.94
N ASP A 75 -6.26 5.50 11.52
CA ASP A 75 -5.33 6.55 11.95
C ASP A 75 -5.13 7.64 10.88
N LEU A 76 -4.80 7.25 9.64
CA LEU A 76 -4.40 8.18 8.58
C LEU A 76 -5.45 9.25 8.23
N PRO A 77 -6.77 8.96 8.24
CA PRO A 77 -7.78 10.00 7.95
C PRO A 77 -7.69 11.24 8.86
N GLN A 78 -7.21 11.06 10.07
CA GLN A 78 -7.04 12.15 11.04
C GLN A 78 -5.59 12.61 11.13
N GLN A 79 -4.64 11.68 11.11
CA GLN A 79 -3.22 11.98 11.27
C GLN A 79 -2.65 12.78 10.10
N THR A 80 -2.93 12.39 8.86
CA THR A 80 -2.32 13.05 7.70
C THR A 80 -2.68 14.54 7.63
N PRO A 81 -3.95 14.97 7.67
CA PRO A 81 -4.27 16.39 7.66
C PRO A 81 -3.80 17.13 8.92
N PHE A 82 -3.69 16.45 10.07
CA PHE A 82 -3.17 17.06 11.29
C PHE A 82 -1.68 17.35 11.20
N TYR A 83 -0.87 16.35 10.81
CA TYR A 83 0.58 16.51 10.75
C TYR A 83 1.07 17.29 9.54
N ALA A 84 0.30 17.35 8.46
CA ALA A 84 0.56 18.21 7.30
C ALA A 84 0.53 19.72 7.64
N LYS A 85 0.04 20.10 8.82
CA LYS A 85 0.16 21.48 9.33
C LYS A 85 1.57 21.80 9.82
N MET A 86 2.37 20.81 10.15
CA MET A 86 3.66 20.99 10.83
C MET A 86 4.84 20.43 10.03
N PHE A 87 4.61 19.37 9.28
CA PHE A 87 5.65 18.61 8.58
C PHE A 87 5.31 18.39 7.11
N ASN A 88 6.33 18.17 6.29
CA ASN A 88 6.12 17.48 5.03
C ASN A 88 5.82 16.01 5.36
N VAL A 89 4.79 15.44 4.76
CA VAL A 89 4.31 14.09 5.14
C VAL A 89 4.18 13.18 3.94
N VAL A 90 4.36 11.87 4.19
CA VAL A 90 4.00 10.81 3.23
C VAL A 90 3.16 9.77 3.95
N ASP A 91 2.07 9.31 3.33
CA ASP A 91 1.21 8.26 3.88
C ASP A 91 0.91 7.13 2.88
N THR A 92 0.39 6.04 3.40
CA THR A 92 -0.04 4.85 2.66
C THR A 92 -1.56 4.66 2.70
N PHE A 93 -2.33 5.74 2.63
CA PHE A 93 -3.78 5.66 2.68
C PHE A 93 -4.33 4.86 1.49
N ASP A 94 -5.00 3.73 1.76
CA ASP A 94 -5.43 2.74 0.74
C ASP A 94 -6.95 2.52 0.66
N THR A 95 -7.75 3.30 1.37
CA THR A 95 -9.21 3.24 1.25
C THR A 95 -9.65 3.95 -0.04
N HIS A 96 -9.54 3.27 -1.17
CA HIS A 96 -9.70 3.81 -2.54
C HIS A 96 -10.89 4.76 -2.69
N ALA A 97 -12.08 4.37 -2.24
CA ALA A 97 -13.30 5.19 -2.36
C ALA A 97 -13.23 6.52 -1.58
N LYS A 98 -12.34 6.64 -0.60
CA LYS A 98 -12.19 7.83 0.24
C LYS A 98 -10.97 8.69 -0.13
N VAL A 99 -10.15 8.29 -1.08
CA VAL A 99 -8.96 9.05 -1.51
C VAL A 99 -9.29 10.49 -1.91
N PRO A 100 -10.36 10.80 -2.68
CA PRO A 100 -10.67 12.17 -3.02
C PRO A 100 -10.96 13.07 -1.81
N ALA A 101 -11.71 12.57 -0.83
CA ALA A 101 -12.02 13.31 0.39
C ALA A 101 -10.78 13.49 1.28
N HIS A 102 -9.94 12.44 1.40
CA HIS A 102 -8.67 12.49 2.10
C HIS A 102 -7.73 13.52 1.46
N PHE A 103 -7.58 13.50 0.15
CA PHE A 103 -6.81 14.50 -0.61
C PHE A 103 -7.24 15.93 -0.28
N ALA A 104 -8.54 16.22 -0.37
CA ALA A 104 -9.05 17.56 -0.13
C ALA A 104 -8.76 18.07 1.30
N ALA A 105 -8.87 17.20 2.30
CA ALA A 105 -8.57 17.54 3.68
C ALA A 105 -7.08 17.81 3.90
N VAL A 106 -6.22 16.98 3.34
CA VAL A 106 -4.75 17.08 3.45
C VAL A 106 -4.24 18.29 2.66
N ASP A 107 -4.75 18.52 1.44
CA ASP A 107 -4.34 19.63 0.58
C ASP A 107 -4.57 20.99 1.26
N ARG A 108 -5.76 21.17 1.85
CA ARG A 108 -6.05 22.37 2.64
C ARG A 108 -5.03 22.58 3.74
N SER A 109 -4.82 21.58 4.57
CA SER A 109 -3.88 21.68 5.70
C SER A 109 -2.44 21.95 5.27
N ALA A 110 -1.98 21.29 4.22
CA ALA A 110 -0.62 21.44 3.71
C ALA A 110 -0.42 22.84 3.08
N LYS A 111 -1.34 23.31 2.24
CA LYS A 111 -1.27 24.63 1.60
C LYS A 111 -1.29 25.78 2.62
N GLU A 112 -2.21 25.75 3.57
CA GLU A 112 -2.33 26.78 4.59
C GLU A 112 -1.06 26.92 5.46
N ASN A 113 -0.24 25.87 5.55
CA ASN A 113 0.96 25.84 6.39
C ASN A 113 2.28 25.74 5.58
N GLY A 114 2.22 25.91 4.26
CA GLY A 114 3.43 25.88 3.41
C GLY A 114 4.16 24.54 3.43
N LYS A 115 3.43 23.41 3.56
CA LYS A 115 3.98 22.05 3.58
C LYS A 115 3.61 21.27 2.33
N ILE A 116 4.37 20.23 2.04
CA ILE A 116 4.07 19.24 1.02
C ILE A 116 3.55 17.95 1.68
N ALA A 117 2.52 17.37 1.11
CA ALA A 117 2.01 16.06 1.52
C ALA A 117 1.90 15.15 0.30
N ILE A 118 2.41 13.93 0.37
CA ILE A 118 2.21 12.93 -0.68
C ILE A 118 1.41 11.78 -0.07
N ILE A 119 0.21 11.54 -0.61
CA ILE A 119 -0.71 10.56 -0.04
C ILE A 119 -0.89 9.33 -0.92
N SER A 120 -1.40 8.25 -0.30
CA SER A 120 -1.77 7.01 -0.99
C SER A 120 -0.61 6.38 -1.74
N VAL A 121 0.56 6.36 -1.09
CA VAL A 121 1.79 5.83 -1.64
C VAL A 121 1.93 4.35 -1.30
N GLY A 122 2.16 3.53 -2.30
CA GLY A 122 2.35 2.10 -2.16
C GLY A 122 2.38 1.41 -3.52
N TRP A 123 2.03 0.13 -3.55
CA TRP A 123 1.93 -0.57 -4.82
C TRP A 123 0.51 -0.50 -5.42
N ASP A 124 -0.56 -0.50 -4.59
CA ASP A 124 -1.94 -0.23 -5.02
C ASP A 124 -2.80 0.30 -3.84
N PRO A 125 -3.07 1.61 -3.77
CA PRO A 125 -2.70 2.67 -4.74
C PRO A 125 -1.19 2.91 -4.81
N GLY A 126 -0.74 3.45 -5.94
CA GLY A 126 0.65 3.79 -6.19
C GLY A 126 1.16 3.28 -7.53
N LEU A 127 2.02 2.26 -7.55
CA LEU A 127 2.62 1.74 -8.79
C LEU A 127 1.56 1.20 -9.76
N PHE A 128 0.55 0.49 -9.27
CA PHE A 128 -0.57 0.02 -10.11
C PHE A 128 -1.41 1.18 -10.63
N SER A 129 -1.55 2.25 -9.85
CA SER A 129 -2.24 3.46 -10.31
C SER A 129 -1.50 4.11 -11.49
N LEU A 130 -0.17 4.21 -11.43
CA LEU A 130 0.66 4.69 -12.54
C LEU A 130 0.57 3.76 -13.75
N SER A 131 0.62 2.44 -13.55
CA SER A 131 0.49 1.47 -14.63
C SER A 131 -0.86 1.59 -15.34
N ARG A 132 -1.96 1.78 -14.59
CA ARG A 132 -3.28 2.07 -15.17
C ARG A 132 -3.29 3.37 -15.95
N LEU A 133 -2.72 4.45 -15.42
CA LEU A 133 -2.64 5.74 -16.11
C LEU A 133 -1.86 5.61 -17.42
N TYR A 134 -0.66 5.03 -17.41
CA TYR A 134 0.15 4.82 -18.61
C TYR A 134 -0.59 3.96 -19.64
N GLY A 135 -1.21 2.88 -19.19
CA GLY A 135 -2.02 2.04 -20.08
C GLY A 135 -3.14 2.84 -20.77
N ASN A 136 -3.87 3.65 -20.00
CA ASN A 136 -4.97 4.46 -20.50
C ASN A 136 -4.53 5.52 -21.54
N VAL A 137 -3.43 6.22 -21.27
CA VAL A 137 -2.98 7.30 -22.19
C VAL A 137 -2.29 6.75 -23.43
N ILE A 138 -1.66 5.58 -23.36
CA ILE A 138 -0.97 4.94 -24.51
C ILE A 138 -1.97 4.22 -25.41
N LEU A 139 -2.93 3.51 -24.84
CA LEU A 139 -4.00 2.80 -25.53
C LEU A 139 -5.37 3.35 -25.11
N PRO A 140 -5.78 4.54 -25.57
CA PRO A 140 -7.02 5.18 -25.12
C PRO A 140 -8.27 4.36 -25.47
N ASP A 141 -8.23 3.64 -26.60
CA ASP A 141 -9.25 2.68 -26.97
C ASP A 141 -8.89 1.29 -26.43
N GLY A 142 -9.24 1.04 -25.18
CA GLY A 142 -8.90 -0.21 -24.52
C GLY A 142 -9.63 -0.39 -23.19
N LYS A 143 -9.38 -1.52 -22.55
CA LYS A 143 -10.02 -1.94 -21.31
C LYS A 143 -8.97 -2.27 -20.24
N ASP A 144 -9.22 -1.79 -19.03
CA ASP A 144 -8.35 -2.06 -17.89
C ASP A 144 -8.83 -3.26 -17.09
N TYR A 145 -7.87 -4.06 -16.63
CA TYR A 145 -8.11 -5.14 -15.69
C TYR A 145 -7.09 -5.07 -14.57
N THR A 146 -7.56 -5.23 -13.34
CA THR A 146 -6.69 -5.42 -12.18
C THR A 146 -7.06 -6.74 -11.51
N PHE A 147 -6.05 -7.58 -11.31
CA PHE A 147 -6.15 -8.83 -10.56
C PHE A 147 -5.19 -8.76 -9.38
N TRP A 148 -5.73 -8.87 -8.17
CA TRP A 148 -4.93 -8.92 -6.95
C TRP A 148 -4.63 -10.36 -6.54
N GLY A 149 -3.42 -10.60 -6.08
CA GLY A 149 -3.03 -11.87 -5.52
C GLY A 149 -2.02 -12.67 -6.40
N LYS A 150 -1.67 -13.89 -6.02
CA LYS A 150 -2.07 -14.51 -4.75
C LYS A 150 -1.51 -13.73 -3.57
N GLY A 151 -2.37 -13.33 -2.62
CA GLY A 151 -1.88 -12.50 -1.54
C GLY A 151 -2.79 -12.41 -0.32
N VAL A 152 -2.17 -12.15 0.82
CA VAL A 152 -2.84 -12.04 2.13
C VAL A 152 -3.57 -10.70 2.25
N SER A 153 -4.87 -10.72 2.48
CA SER A 153 -5.62 -9.54 2.93
C SER A 153 -5.71 -9.51 4.45
N GLN A 154 -5.02 -8.55 5.07
CA GLN A 154 -5.02 -8.41 6.53
C GLN A 154 -6.41 -8.02 7.04
N GLY A 155 -7.08 -7.07 6.40
CA GLY A 155 -8.42 -6.63 6.82
C GLY A 155 -9.47 -7.74 6.74
N HIS A 156 -9.44 -8.58 5.69
CA HIS A 156 -10.33 -9.73 5.58
C HIS A 156 -9.99 -10.81 6.62
N SER A 157 -8.70 -11.05 6.87
CA SER A 157 -8.25 -11.98 7.91
C SER A 157 -8.71 -11.53 9.29
N ASP A 158 -8.63 -10.22 9.59
CA ASP A 158 -9.13 -9.64 10.84
C ASP A 158 -10.65 -9.78 10.99
N ALA A 159 -11.39 -9.60 9.90
CA ALA A 159 -12.85 -9.78 9.91
C ALA A 159 -13.23 -11.22 10.28
N ILE A 160 -12.52 -12.22 9.73
CA ILE A 160 -12.74 -13.63 10.09
C ILE A 160 -12.40 -13.90 11.55
N ARG A 161 -11.27 -13.38 12.06
CA ARG A 161 -10.84 -13.57 13.47
C ARG A 161 -11.82 -13.02 14.50
N ARG A 162 -12.72 -12.12 14.12
CA ARG A 162 -13.77 -11.58 14.99
C ARG A 162 -15.02 -12.44 15.06
N ILE A 163 -15.14 -13.49 14.23
CA ILE A 163 -16.26 -14.43 14.29
C ILE A 163 -16.11 -15.31 15.51
N LYS A 164 -17.19 -15.46 16.29
CA LYS A 164 -17.22 -16.35 17.46
C LYS A 164 -16.85 -17.79 17.06
N GLY A 165 -15.92 -18.40 17.80
CA GLY A 165 -15.43 -19.75 17.55
C GLY A 165 -14.20 -19.80 16.62
N VAL A 166 -13.67 -18.65 16.18
CA VAL A 166 -12.44 -18.58 15.40
C VAL A 166 -11.28 -18.22 16.31
N LYS A 167 -10.30 -19.12 16.43
CA LYS A 167 -9.04 -18.89 17.15
C LYS A 167 -8.04 -18.10 16.32
N ASN A 168 -7.90 -18.44 15.02
CA ASN A 168 -7.03 -17.72 14.10
C ASN A 168 -7.53 -17.88 12.65
N ALA A 169 -7.14 -16.94 11.79
CA ALA A 169 -7.48 -17.02 10.38
C ALA A 169 -6.53 -16.23 9.49
N LYS A 170 -6.36 -16.72 8.26
CA LYS A 170 -5.69 -16.03 7.17
C LYS A 170 -6.51 -16.15 5.89
N GLN A 171 -6.73 -15.02 5.22
CA GLN A 171 -7.43 -14.97 3.95
C GLN A 171 -6.47 -14.60 2.83
N TYR A 172 -6.56 -15.32 1.72
CA TYR A 172 -5.84 -15.04 0.49
C TYR A 172 -6.80 -14.64 -0.62
N THR A 173 -6.48 -13.55 -1.30
CA THR A 173 -7.10 -13.20 -2.58
C THR A 173 -6.33 -13.89 -3.69
N CYS A 174 -7.03 -14.67 -4.51
CA CYS A 174 -6.44 -15.42 -5.60
C CYS A 174 -7.08 -14.99 -6.92
N PRO A 175 -6.29 -14.58 -7.93
CA PRO A 175 -6.83 -14.26 -9.24
C PRO A 175 -7.34 -15.53 -9.94
N VAL A 176 -8.38 -15.38 -10.77
CA VAL A 176 -8.89 -16.46 -11.60
C VAL A 176 -8.04 -16.57 -12.86
N GLU A 177 -7.25 -17.65 -12.97
CA GLU A 177 -6.30 -17.87 -14.06
C GLU A 177 -6.95 -17.88 -15.45
N SER A 178 -8.13 -18.44 -15.60
CA SER A 178 -8.86 -18.45 -16.88
C SER A 178 -9.23 -17.03 -17.32
N ALA A 179 -9.63 -16.17 -16.40
CA ALA A 179 -9.95 -14.77 -16.68
C ALA A 179 -8.69 -14.00 -17.10
N MET A 180 -7.56 -14.17 -16.37
CA MET A 180 -6.28 -13.55 -16.77
C MET A 180 -5.82 -14.02 -18.15
N ARG A 181 -5.98 -15.31 -18.46
CA ARG A 181 -5.63 -15.87 -19.77
C ARG A 181 -6.46 -15.28 -20.89
N ALA A 182 -7.77 -15.11 -20.70
CA ALA A 182 -8.66 -14.46 -21.65
C ALA A 182 -8.22 -13.02 -21.93
N VAL A 183 -7.86 -12.26 -20.90
CA VAL A 183 -7.33 -10.90 -21.06
C VAL A 183 -6.02 -10.91 -21.82
N ARG A 184 -5.06 -11.79 -21.50
CA ARG A 184 -3.78 -11.91 -22.22
C ARG A 184 -3.95 -12.28 -23.71
N ASN A 185 -5.02 -13.01 -24.03
CA ASN A 185 -5.37 -13.33 -25.41
C ASN A 185 -6.07 -12.18 -26.16
N GLY A 186 -6.32 -11.06 -25.49
CA GLY A 186 -7.01 -9.90 -26.07
C GLY A 186 -8.52 -10.12 -26.30
N GLU A 187 -9.13 -11.01 -25.53
CA GLU A 187 -10.56 -11.33 -25.66
C GLU A 187 -11.46 -10.26 -25.04
N ASN A 188 -10.91 -9.39 -24.18
CA ASN A 188 -11.57 -8.26 -23.52
C ASN A 188 -12.90 -8.63 -22.80
N PRO A 189 -12.93 -9.67 -21.96
CA PRO A 189 -14.16 -10.12 -21.33
C PRO A 189 -14.75 -9.07 -20.38
N GLU A 190 -16.08 -9.06 -20.24
CA GLU A 190 -16.74 -8.41 -19.11
C GLU A 190 -16.63 -9.34 -17.90
N LEU A 191 -16.02 -8.87 -16.82
CA LEU A 191 -15.73 -9.69 -15.64
C LEU A 191 -16.35 -9.06 -14.39
N THR A 192 -17.17 -9.80 -13.73
CA THR A 192 -17.64 -9.49 -12.37
C THR A 192 -16.52 -9.68 -11.34
N THR A 193 -16.72 -9.16 -10.14
CA THR A 193 -15.80 -9.38 -9.02
C THR A 193 -15.53 -10.87 -8.77
N ARG A 194 -16.57 -11.70 -8.85
CA ARG A 194 -16.53 -13.15 -8.65
C ARG A 194 -15.73 -13.88 -9.75
N GLU A 195 -15.79 -13.39 -10.97
CA GLU A 195 -15.04 -13.95 -12.09
C GLU A 195 -13.57 -13.53 -12.10
N LYS A 196 -13.23 -12.45 -11.41
CA LYS A 196 -11.84 -12.00 -11.28
C LYS A 196 -11.08 -12.65 -10.13
N HIS A 197 -11.74 -12.89 -8.99
CA HIS A 197 -11.05 -13.29 -7.75
C HIS A 197 -11.81 -14.36 -6.98
N ILE A 198 -11.04 -15.27 -6.40
CA ILE A 198 -11.46 -16.23 -5.39
C ILE A 198 -10.94 -15.78 -4.03
N ARG A 199 -11.71 -16.04 -2.97
CA ARG A 199 -11.29 -15.86 -1.57
C ARG A 199 -10.99 -17.23 -0.97
N GLU A 200 -9.72 -17.49 -0.65
CA GLU A 200 -9.31 -18.68 0.11
C GLU A 200 -9.10 -18.30 1.57
N CYS A 201 -9.81 -18.95 2.47
CA CYS A 201 -9.76 -18.69 3.90
C CYS A 201 -9.24 -19.94 4.63
N PHE A 202 -8.16 -19.79 5.38
CA PHE A 202 -7.59 -20.82 6.24
C PHE A 202 -7.91 -20.43 7.69
N VAL A 203 -8.65 -21.28 8.38
CA VAL A 203 -9.29 -20.96 9.67
C VAL A 203 -8.95 -22.02 10.70
N VAL A 204 -8.44 -21.57 11.84
CA VAL A 204 -8.26 -22.40 13.04
C VAL A 204 -9.46 -22.13 13.96
N LEU A 205 -10.17 -23.18 14.31
CA LEU A 205 -11.32 -23.09 15.22
C LEU A 205 -10.88 -23.15 16.68
N GLU A 206 -11.68 -22.55 17.56
CA GLU A 206 -11.66 -22.83 19.00
C GLU A 206 -12.19 -24.24 19.28
N ASP A 207 -11.78 -24.85 20.40
CA ASP A 207 -12.25 -26.16 20.79
C ASP A 207 -13.78 -26.18 20.95
N GLY A 208 -14.45 -27.12 20.28
CA GLY A 208 -15.90 -27.26 20.31
C GLY A 208 -16.67 -26.24 19.45
N ALA A 209 -16.01 -25.43 18.64
CA ALA A 209 -16.69 -24.48 17.78
C ALA A 209 -17.43 -25.19 16.62
N ASP A 210 -18.57 -24.63 16.21
CA ASP A 210 -19.37 -25.09 15.08
C ASP A 210 -18.77 -24.61 13.76
N ALA A 211 -18.11 -25.52 13.04
CA ALA A 211 -17.50 -25.24 11.75
C ALA A 211 -18.51 -24.77 10.70
N ALA A 212 -19.71 -25.36 10.67
CA ALA A 212 -20.74 -24.99 9.69
C ALA A 212 -21.26 -23.56 9.94
N TYR A 213 -21.40 -23.18 11.21
CA TYR A 213 -21.74 -21.82 11.59
C TYR A 213 -20.67 -20.83 11.14
N VAL A 214 -19.39 -21.10 11.43
CA VAL A 214 -18.26 -20.22 11.06
C VAL A 214 -18.18 -20.08 9.54
N GLU A 215 -18.25 -21.18 8.79
CA GLU A 215 -18.22 -21.15 7.33
C GLU A 215 -19.36 -20.28 6.76
N LYS A 216 -20.56 -20.45 7.27
CA LYS A 216 -21.72 -19.65 6.86
C LYS A 216 -21.49 -18.16 7.15
N GLN A 217 -20.99 -17.81 8.36
CA GLN A 217 -20.70 -16.41 8.71
C GLN A 217 -19.66 -15.79 7.77
N ILE A 218 -18.62 -16.53 7.41
CA ILE A 218 -17.63 -16.06 6.45
C ILE A 218 -18.27 -15.81 5.09
N LYS A 219 -18.87 -16.85 4.49
CA LYS A 219 -19.39 -16.80 3.12
C LYS A 219 -20.49 -15.77 2.89
N THR A 220 -21.23 -15.40 3.94
CA THR A 220 -22.34 -14.43 3.85
C THR A 220 -21.97 -13.03 4.35
N MET A 221 -20.71 -12.79 4.77
CA MET A 221 -20.28 -11.51 5.30
C MET A 221 -20.30 -10.42 4.23
N PRO A 222 -21.14 -9.37 4.38
CA PRO A 222 -21.24 -8.28 3.42
C PRO A 222 -19.94 -7.50 3.30
N ASN A 223 -19.66 -6.97 2.12
CA ASN A 223 -18.48 -6.15 1.79
C ASN A 223 -17.12 -6.89 1.84
N TYR A 224 -17.08 -8.14 2.30
CA TYR A 224 -15.86 -8.94 2.41
C TYR A 224 -15.87 -10.19 1.53
N PHE A 225 -16.93 -11.02 1.66
CA PHE A 225 -16.96 -12.36 1.09
C PHE A 225 -18.22 -12.68 0.27
N ALA A 226 -19.36 -12.04 0.56
CA ALA A 226 -20.65 -12.38 -0.04
C ALA A 226 -20.66 -12.29 -1.58
N ASP A 227 -19.91 -11.34 -2.14
CA ASP A 227 -19.81 -11.10 -3.59
C ASP A 227 -18.78 -11.96 -4.30
N TYR A 228 -18.08 -12.85 -3.57
CA TYR A 228 -16.98 -13.66 -4.10
C TYR A 228 -17.30 -15.15 -4.10
N HIS A 229 -16.58 -15.91 -4.91
CA HIS A 229 -16.42 -17.34 -4.67
C HIS A 229 -15.46 -17.52 -3.50
N THR A 230 -15.99 -17.98 -2.34
CA THR A 230 -15.24 -18.11 -1.10
C THR A 230 -15.12 -19.58 -0.71
N VAL A 231 -13.87 -20.01 -0.55
CA VAL A 231 -13.51 -21.36 -0.08
C VAL A 231 -12.97 -21.24 1.34
N VAL A 232 -13.44 -22.08 2.25
CA VAL A 232 -13.01 -22.10 3.65
C VAL A 232 -12.38 -23.46 3.94
N HIS A 233 -11.14 -23.43 4.44
CA HIS A 233 -10.39 -24.57 4.90
C HIS A 233 -10.24 -24.49 6.42
N PHE A 234 -10.73 -25.49 7.13
CA PHE A 234 -10.46 -25.63 8.56
C PHE A 234 -9.18 -26.44 8.73
N ILE A 235 -8.21 -25.87 9.42
CA ILE A 235 -6.86 -26.42 9.58
C ILE A 235 -6.43 -26.41 11.05
N SER A 236 -5.43 -27.19 11.38
CA SER A 236 -4.83 -27.19 12.71
C SER A 236 -3.99 -25.94 12.98
N GLU A 237 -3.78 -25.63 14.27
CA GLU A 237 -2.89 -24.53 14.68
C GLU A 237 -1.44 -24.78 14.24
N GLU A 238 -0.99 -26.05 14.26
CA GLU A 238 0.33 -26.44 13.78
C GLU A 238 0.49 -26.14 12.28
N GLU A 239 -0.47 -26.54 11.47
CA GLU A 239 -0.47 -26.26 10.02
C GLU A 239 -0.52 -24.77 9.75
N PHE A 240 -1.36 -24.01 10.47
CA PHE A 240 -1.43 -22.56 10.37
C PHE A 240 -0.07 -21.91 10.70
N GLY A 241 0.58 -22.35 11.77
CA GLY A 241 1.90 -21.87 12.19
C GLY A 241 3.00 -22.17 11.16
N ARG A 242 2.91 -23.31 10.48
CA ARG A 242 3.89 -23.71 9.46
C ARG A 242 3.71 -22.98 8.13
N ASN A 243 2.47 -22.82 7.65
CA ASN A 243 2.20 -22.48 6.26
C ASN A 243 1.61 -21.07 6.06
N HIS A 244 1.10 -20.42 7.11
CA HIS A 244 0.31 -19.20 6.98
C HIS A 244 0.84 -17.99 7.77
N GLN A 245 2.16 -17.90 8.01
CA GLN A 245 2.76 -16.76 8.74
C GLN A 245 3.13 -15.58 7.84
N GLY A 246 3.47 -15.83 6.60
CA GLY A 246 3.93 -14.81 5.64
C GLY A 246 2.87 -13.75 5.30
N LEU A 247 3.34 -12.63 4.78
CA LEU A 247 2.52 -11.51 4.28
C LEU A 247 2.74 -11.28 2.78
N ALA A 248 2.94 -12.36 2.03
CA ALA A 248 3.08 -12.31 0.59
C ALA A 248 1.84 -11.70 -0.08
N HIS A 249 2.06 -10.93 -1.13
CA HIS A 249 1.01 -10.35 -1.95
C HIS A 249 1.49 -10.12 -3.39
N GLY A 250 0.71 -9.38 -4.17
CA GLY A 250 1.04 -8.99 -5.52
C GLY A 250 -0.20 -8.86 -6.38
N GLY A 251 -0.01 -8.88 -7.69
CA GLY A 251 -1.10 -8.82 -8.64
C GLY A 251 -0.66 -8.38 -10.02
N PHE A 252 -1.65 -8.07 -10.84
CA PHE A 252 -1.48 -7.75 -12.24
C PHE A 252 -2.37 -6.56 -12.62
N VAL A 253 -1.81 -5.65 -13.41
CA VAL A 253 -2.57 -4.63 -14.14
C VAL A 253 -2.41 -4.90 -15.63
N PHE A 254 -3.52 -5.02 -16.32
CA PHE A 254 -3.54 -5.15 -17.78
C PHE A 254 -4.24 -3.95 -18.38
N ARG A 255 -3.72 -3.53 -19.53
CA ARG A 255 -4.43 -2.72 -20.49
C ARG A 255 -4.48 -3.49 -21.79
N SER A 256 -5.68 -3.83 -22.25
CA SER A 256 -5.93 -4.47 -23.54
C SER A 256 -6.60 -3.48 -24.47
N GLY A 257 -6.03 -3.22 -25.62
CA GLY A 257 -6.54 -2.23 -26.57
C GLY A 257 -6.10 -2.50 -27.99
N ASN A 258 -6.71 -1.78 -28.92
CA ASN A 258 -6.47 -1.94 -30.34
C ASN A 258 -5.97 -0.62 -30.95
N THR A 259 -5.18 -0.74 -32.03
CA THR A 259 -4.77 0.37 -32.89
C THR A 259 -5.00 0.02 -34.35
N GLY A 260 -4.72 0.97 -35.24
CA GLY A 260 -5.03 0.87 -36.65
C GLY A 260 -6.39 1.50 -36.99
N LYS A 261 -6.58 1.80 -38.29
CA LYS A 261 -7.80 2.46 -38.77
C LYS A 261 -9.04 1.61 -38.52
N GLU A 262 -8.94 0.31 -38.74
CA GLU A 262 -10.00 -0.67 -38.57
C GLU A 262 -9.87 -1.44 -37.22
N LYS A 263 -9.03 -0.95 -36.29
CA LYS A 263 -8.73 -1.60 -34.98
C LYS A 263 -8.14 -3.01 -35.13
N GLU A 264 -7.39 -3.23 -36.16
CA GLU A 264 -6.86 -4.54 -36.58
C GLU A 264 -5.67 -5.01 -35.72
N HIS A 265 -4.95 -4.09 -35.08
CA HIS A 265 -3.78 -4.43 -34.25
C HIS A 265 -4.12 -4.49 -32.78
N LYS A 266 -4.02 -5.68 -32.19
CA LYS A 266 -4.24 -5.92 -30.76
C LYS A 266 -2.98 -5.68 -29.95
N HIS A 267 -3.12 -5.03 -28.81
CA HIS A 267 -2.01 -4.77 -27.89
C HIS A 267 -2.41 -5.09 -26.45
N ILE A 268 -1.47 -5.65 -25.70
CA ILE A 268 -1.58 -5.90 -24.28
C ILE A 268 -0.39 -5.24 -23.58
N ILE A 269 -0.68 -4.38 -22.60
CA ILE A 269 0.30 -3.93 -21.62
C ILE A 269 0.01 -4.69 -20.35
N GLU A 270 1.01 -5.39 -19.82
CA GLU A 270 0.90 -6.13 -18.57
C GLU A 270 1.99 -5.65 -17.60
N PHE A 271 1.58 -5.28 -16.40
CA PHE A 271 2.46 -4.99 -15.29
C PHE A 271 2.13 -5.95 -14.15
N SER A 272 3.13 -6.62 -13.59
CA SER A 272 2.93 -7.59 -12.51
C SER A 272 3.86 -7.33 -11.34
N LEU A 273 3.37 -7.62 -10.14
CA LEU A 273 4.15 -7.61 -8.90
C LEU A 273 4.01 -8.95 -8.18
N LYS A 274 5.12 -9.45 -7.68
CA LYS A 274 5.19 -10.58 -6.77
C LYS A 274 6.00 -10.16 -5.55
N LEU A 275 5.33 -10.07 -4.40
CA LEU A 275 5.87 -9.52 -3.17
C LEU A 275 5.91 -10.62 -2.12
N ASP A 276 7.08 -10.96 -1.59
CA ASP A 276 7.22 -11.91 -0.48
C ASP A 276 6.78 -11.25 0.84
N SER A 277 6.94 -9.93 0.95
CA SER A 277 6.47 -9.13 2.08
C SER A 277 5.84 -7.83 1.58
N ASN A 278 4.50 -7.74 1.68
CA ASN A 278 3.77 -6.53 1.33
C ASN A 278 4.22 -5.29 2.15
N PRO A 279 4.35 -5.36 3.49
CA PRO A 279 4.77 -4.19 4.26
C PRO A 279 6.15 -3.68 3.87
N GLU A 280 7.14 -4.56 3.71
CA GLU A 280 8.51 -4.18 3.37
C GLU A 280 8.59 -3.55 1.97
N PHE A 281 7.91 -4.13 0.99
CA PHE A 281 7.88 -3.52 -0.35
C PHE A 281 7.23 -2.13 -0.32
N THR A 282 6.08 -1.99 0.34
CA THR A 282 5.38 -0.71 0.47
C THR A 282 6.28 0.37 1.10
N THR A 283 7.10 0.00 2.07
CA THR A 283 7.98 0.95 2.76
C THR A 283 9.15 1.43 1.91
N HIS A 284 9.66 0.61 0.98
CA HIS A 284 10.63 1.06 -0.02
C HIS A 284 10.00 2.07 -0.99
N VAL A 285 8.73 1.84 -1.38
CA VAL A 285 7.98 2.85 -2.15
C VAL A 285 7.84 4.14 -1.35
N MET A 286 7.46 4.07 -0.05
CA MET A 286 7.39 5.25 0.81
C MET A 286 8.71 6.02 0.89
N ALA A 287 9.85 5.33 1.02
CA ALA A 287 11.17 5.97 1.06
C ALA A 287 11.45 6.75 -0.23
N ALA A 288 11.16 6.17 -1.39
CA ALA A 288 11.31 6.88 -2.67
C ALA A 288 10.44 8.15 -2.73
N TYR A 289 9.20 8.09 -2.28
CA TYR A 289 8.32 9.26 -2.25
C TYR A 289 8.68 10.26 -1.13
N ALA A 290 9.31 9.83 -0.04
CA ALA A 290 9.90 10.74 0.95
C ALA A 290 11.01 11.60 0.33
N ARG A 291 11.85 11.00 -0.53
CA ARG A 291 12.85 11.75 -1.31
C ARG A 291 12.20 12.82 -2.18
N ALA A 292 11.13 12.44 -2.90
CA ALA A 292 10.38 13.39 -3.71
C ALA A 292 9.77 14.51 -2.87
N ALA A 293 9.17 14.20 -1.73
CA ALA A 293 8.60 15.20 -0.82
C ALA A 293 9.64 16.20 -0.34
N ALA A 294 10.84 15.72 0.07
CA ALA A 294 11.94 16.58 0.49
C ALA A 294 12.44 17.50 -0.64
N ARG A 295 12.55 16.98 -1.88
CA ARG A 295 12.96 17.78 -3.05
C ARG A 295 11.93 18.86 -3.37
N MET A 296 10.66 18.49 -3.45
CA MET A 296 9.56 19.42 -3.72
C MET A 296 9.45 20.51 -2.65
N ALA A 297 9.65 20.16 -1.37
CA ALA A 297 9.66 21.14 -0.28
C ALA A 297 10.82 22.12 -0.42
N ARG A 298 12.02 21.67 -0.79
CA ARG A 298 13.20 22.53 -1.03
C ARG A 298 13.00 23.47 -2.22
N GLU A 299 12.17 23.09 -3.17
CA GLU A 299 11.76 23.93 -4.30
C GLU A 299 10.60 24.89 -3.98
N GLY A 300 10.12 24.90 -2.73
CA GLY A 300 9.00 25.75 -2.29
C GLY A 300 7.62 25.28 -2.72
N GLN A 301 7.50 24.04 -3.20
CA GLN A 301 6.19 23.47 -3.54
C GLN A 301 5.41 23.16 -2.27
N THR A 302 4.08 23.29 -2.34
CA THR A 302 3.16 23.08 -1.22
C THR A 302 1.90 22.32 -1.66
N GLY A 303 1.11 21.91 -0.68
CA GLY A 303 -0.16 21.22 -0.92
C GLY A 303 -0.03 19.71 -1.00
N CYS A 304 -1.16 19.05 -1.26
CA CYS A 304 -1.23 17.60 -1.39
C CYS A 304 -0.89 17.15 -2.81
N LYS A 305 -0.20 16.04 -2.90
CA LYS A 305 0.16 15.36 -4.14
C LYS A 305 -0.20 13.88 -4.04
N THR A 306 -0.35 13.26 -5.20
CA THR A 306 -0.45 11.81 -5.36
C THR A 306 0.71 11.31 -6.21
N VAL A 307 0.78 10.01 -6.45
CA VAL A 307 1.77 9.43 -7.37
C VAL A 307 1.70 10.01 -8.80
N PHE A 308 0.57 10.59 -9.19
CA PHE A 308 0.38 11.19 -10.52
C PHE A 308 1.07 12.55 -10.68
N ASP A 309 1.38 13.22 -9.58
CA ASP A 309 1.93 14.58 -9.56
C ASP A 309 3.46 14.59 -9.44
N ILE A 310 4.09 13.43 -9.27
CA ILE A 310 5.51 13.32 -8.96
C ILE A 310 6.33 12.98 -10.21
N PRO A 311 7.26 13.84 -10.62
CA PRO A 311 8.21 13.48 -11.69
C PRO A 311 9.03 12.24 -11.31
N PRO A 312 9.13 11.21 -12.17
CA PRO A 312 9.85 9.97 -11.83
C PRO A 312 11.29 10.19 -11.37
N ALA A 313 11.99 11.19 -11.92
CA ALA A 313 13.36 11.51 -11.51
C ALA A 313 13.48 11.97 -10.05
N TYR A 314 12.38 12.45 -9.44
CA TYR A 314 12.40 12.87 -8.02
C TYR A 314 12.46 11.69 -7.06
N LEU A 315 12.08 10.50 -7.53
CA LEU A 315 12.11 9.27 -6.74
C LEU A 315 13.51 8.66 -6.61
N SER A 316 14.43 8.98 -7.54
CA SER A 316 15.75 8.39 -7.60
C SER A 316 16.79 9.21 -6.82
N GLU A 317 17.76 8.55 -6.18
CA GLU A 317 18.97 9.20 -5.64
C GLU A 317 19.90 9.71 -6.74
N LYS A 318 19.85 9.10 -7.93
CA LYS A 318 20.69 9.43 -9.07
C LYS A 318 20.35 10.81 -9.63
N SER A 319 21.36 11.48 -10.16
CA SER A 319 21.19 12.71 -10.93
C SER A 319 20.46 12.46 -12.26
N GLY A 320 19.93 13.53 -12.85
CA GLY A 320 19.31 13.43 -14.17
C GLY A 320 20.27 12.96 -15.27
N GLU A 321 21.56 13.25 -15.15
CA GLU A 321 22.59 12.76 -16.07
C GLU A 321 22.79 11.25 -15.93
N GLU A 322 22.94 10.75 -14.72
CA GLU A 322 23.06 9.32 -14.44
C GLU A 322 21.83 8.52 -14.87
N LEU A 323 20.62 9.08 -14.68
CA LEU A 323 19.39 8.45 -15.15
C LEU A 323 19.37 8.33 -16.67
N ARG A 324 19.71 9.42 -17.40
CA ARG A 324 19.77 9.39 -18.85
C ARG A 324 20.83 8.42 -19.38
N SER A 325 21.97 8.34 -18.75
CA SER A 325 23.06 7.46 -19.19
C SER A 325 22.82 5.98 -18.90
N SER A 326 22.03 5.66 -17.86
CA SER A 326 21.85 4.27 -17.40
C SER A 326 20.49 3.68 -17.72
N MET A 327 19.48 4.50 -18.08
CA MET A 327 18.09 4.04 -18.25
C MET A 327 17.45 4.46 -19.58
N LEU A 328 18.08 5.31 -20.37
CA LEU A 328 17.69 5.68 -21.73
C LEU A 328 18.70 5.18 -22.75
#